data_6f339422557cdf138bdc66c1fe7bae9f
#
_entry.id   6f339422557cdf138bdc66c1fe7bae9f
#
_cell.length_a   1.000
_cell.length_b   1.000
_cell.length_c   1.000
_cell.angle_alpha   90.00
_cell.angle_beta   90.00
_cell.angle_gamma   90.00
#
_symmetry.space_group_name_H-M   'P 1'
#
loop_
_entity.id
_entity.type
_entity.pdbx_description
1 polymer ?
#
loop_
_entity_poly.entity_id
_entity_poly.type
_entity_poly.pdbx_seq_one_letter_code
_entity_poly.pdbx_strand_id
1 'polypeptide(L)'
;MAEKKHNWLLYALVTIVTWGVWGAFSDQTSLPKNLVYVVWALSMIPCAIAALINIKFKLDVRSKPALLSMAVGLLGAGGQLVLFLALDYAPAYLVMPMISVAPIVTVLLSLLFLKERVSKLGILGIVLAFVALVCFALPDNTDGAAKSWIWIVYASVVFICWGIQAFVMKLANNSTPDAESVFVYMAIAAVLLIPVALLMGDGSGITSQGWGELTKVFFVQILNAIGAFTLVYANRYGKAMIVAPLADACAPVIMCVISLILYAAVPTVPQIIGIVAAISCVLIFSRE
;
A
#
# COMPACT_ATOMS: atom_id res chain seq x y z
N MET A 1 24.89 19.38 -17.03
CA MET A 1 24.53 17.96 -16.82
C MET A 1 23.03 17.87 -16.98
N ALA A 2 22.53 17.15 -17.98
CA ALA A 2 21.09 16.96 -18.13
C ALA A 2 20.56 16.22 -16.90
N GLU A 3 19.65 16.81 -16.17
CA GLU A 3 18.93 16.21 -15.07
C GLU A 3 18.27 14.94 -15.61
N LYS A 4 18.66 13.76 -15.10
CA LYS A 4 18.03 12.50 -15.48
C LYS A 4 16.55 12.62 -15.11
N LYS A 5 15.70 12.78 -16.10
CA LYS A 5 14.24 12.85 -15.91
C LYS A 5 13.78 11.52 -15.33
N HIS A 6 13.64 11.44 -14.02
CA HIS A 6 13.18 10.25 -13.34
C HIS A 6 11.73 9.97 -13.76
N ASN A 7 11.50 8.79 -14.31
CA ASN A 7 10.16 8.40 -14.74
C ASN A 7 9.36 7.88 -13.54
N TRP A 8 8.59 8.75 -12.92
CA TRP A 8 7.72 8.41 -11.79
C TRP A 8 6.76 7.24 -12.10
N LEU A 9 6.30 7.16 -13.36
CA LEU A 9 5.37 6.11 -13.79
C LEU A 9 6.03 4.73 -13.75
N LEU A 10 7.33 4.61 -14.07
CA LEU A 10 8.05 3.34 -13.96
C LEU A 10 8.07 2.83 -12.52
N TYR A 11 8.34 3.72 -11.56
CA TYR A 11 8.27 3.35 -10.13
C TYR A 11 6.87 2.95 -9.72
N ALA A 12 5.83 3.67 -10.16
CA ALA A 12 4.44 3.32 -9.90
C ALA A 12 4.07 1.96 -10.51
N LEU A 13 4.53 1.64 -11.71
CA LEU A 13 4.28 0.33 -12.34
C LEU A 13 4.96 -0.81 -11.57
N VAL A 14 6.19 -0.62 -11.07
CA VAL A 14 6.83 -1.62 -10.20
C VAL A 14 6.01 -1.82 -8.92
N THR A 15 5.53 -0.75 -8.29
CA THR A 15 4.63 -0.83 -7.14
C THR A 15 3.37 -1.65 -7.47
N ILE A 16 2.71 -1.33 -8.58
CA ILE A 16 1.49 -2.02 -9.04
C ILE A 16 1.73 -3.52 -9.21
N VAL A 17 2.80 -3.90 -9.90
CA VAL A 17 3.12 -5.31 -10.14
C VAL A 17 3.45 -6.03 -8.83
N THR A 18 4.33 -5.46 -8.01
CA THR A 18 4.74 -6.10 -6.76
C THR A 18 3.60 -6.20 -5.75
N TRP A 19 2.75 -5.17 -5.63
CA TRP A 19 1.57 -5.20 -4.77
C TRP A 19 0.47 -6.11 -5.32
N GLY A 20 0.31 -6.18 -6.64
CA GLY A 20 -0.63 -7.11 -7.26
C GLY A 20 -0.24 -8.57 -7.01
N VAL A 21 1.05 -8.91 -7.17
CA VAL A 21 1.55 -10.25 -6.86
C VAL A 21 1.45 -10.54 -5.36
N TRP A 22 1.89 -9.59 -4.51
CA TRP A 22 1.76 -9.71 -3.05
C TRP A 22 0.31 -9.97 -2.64
N GLY A 23 -0.64 -9.21 -3.16
CA GLY A 23 -2.05 -9.34 -2.83
C GLY A 23 -2.63 -10.70 -3.23
N ALA A 24 -2.22 -11.26 -4.39
CA ALA A 24 -2.67 -12.57 -4.85
C ALA A 24 -2.19 -13.73 -3.92
N PHE A 25 -1.10 -13.53 -3.19
CA PHE A 25 -0.50 -14.58 -2.35
C PHE A 25 -0.54 -14.29 -0.84
N SER A 26 -0.91 -13.07 -0.43
CA SER A 26 -0.83 -12.62 0.97
C SER A 26 -1.73 -13.40 1.93
N ASP A 27 -2.88 -13.88 1.46
CA ASP A 27 -3.84 -14.64 2.25
C ASP A 27 -3.54 -16.15 2.28
N GLN A 28 -2.54 -16.61 1.49
CA GLN A 28 -2.18 -18.03 1.39
C GLN A 28 -1.20 -18.44 2.49
N THR A 29 -1.56 -18.19 3.74
CA THR A 29 -0.75 -18.53 4.91
C THR A 29 -1.60 -19.03 6.06
N SER A 30 -1.04 -19.97 6.82
CA SER A 30 -1.59 -20.44 8.09
C SER A 30 -1.14 -19.60 9.29
N LEU A 31 -0.28 -18.60 9.09
CA LEU A 31 0.21 -17.76 10.18
C LEU A 31 -0.92 -16.90 10.76
N PRO A 32 -0.98 -16.75 12.09
CA PRO A 32 -1.80 -15.74 12.74
C PRO A 32 -1.45 -14.33 12.22
N LYS A 33 -2.45 -13.46 12.10
CA LYS A 33 -2.29 -12.12 11.48
C LYS A 33 -1.24 -11.24 12.16
N ASN A 34 -1.11 -11.35 13.49
CA ASN A 34 -0.05 -10.67 14.25
C ASN A 34 1.35 -11.13 13.86
N LEU A 35 1.56 -12.42 13.56
CA LEU A 35 2.84 -12.94 13.07
C LEU A 35 3.08 -12.57 11.59
N VAL A 36 2.04 -12.54 10.77
CA VAL A 36 2.14 -11.99 9.40
C VAL A 36 2.65 -10.56 9.44
N TYR A 37 2.15 -9.71 10.37
CA TYR A 37 2.67 -8.38 10.57
C TYR A 37 4.16 -8.37 10.93
N VAL A 38 4.59 -9.22 11.87
CA VAL A 38 6.01 -9.32 12.26
C VAL A 38 6.88 -9.66 11.05
N VAL A 39 6.48 -10.66 10.26
CA VAL A 39 7.22 -11.07 9.05
C VAL A 39 7.22 -9.94 8.01
N TRP A 40 6.09 -9.24 7.84
CA TRP A 40 5.98 -8.08 6.98
C TRP A 40 6.94 -6.95 7.41
N ALA A 41 6.97 -6.59 8.69
CA ALA A 41 7.87 -5.56 9.20
C ALA A 41 9.36 -5.95 9.02
N LEU A 42 9.70 -7.22 9.27
CA LEU A 42 11.05 -7.74 9.05
C LEU A 42 11.43 -7.78 7.56
N SER A 43 10.47 -7.99 6.66
CA SER A 43 10.72 -7.99 5.21
C SER A 43 11.07 -6.61 4.66
N MET A 44 10.77 -5.53 5.38
CA MET A 44 11.21 -4.18 5.01
C MET A 44 12.71 -3.95 5.25
N ILE A 45 13.35 -4.72 6.14
CA ILE A 45 14.76 -4.54 6.53
C ILE A 45 15.71 -4.69 5.33
N PRO A 46 15.67 -5.74 4.49
CA PRO A 46 16.53 -5.84 3.31
C PRO A 46 16.42 -4.64 2.37
N CYS A 47 15.19 -4.16 2.12
CA CYS A 47 14.97 -2.98 1.29
C CYS A 47 15.52 -1.71 1.96
N ALA A 48 15.38 -1.58 3.29
CA ALA A 48 15.94 -0.45 4.03
C ALA A 48 17.48 -0.47 4.05
N ILE A 49 18.10 -1.65 4.14
CA ILE A 49 19.56 -1.81 4.01
C ILE A 49 20.00 -1.39 2.60
N ALA A 50 19.30 -1.85 1.55
CA ALA A 50 19.59 -1.44 0.18
C ALA A 50 19.47 0.09 0.00
N ALA A 51 18.44 0.70 0.58
CA ALA A 51 18.26 2.15 0.60
C ALA A 51 19.43 2.85 1.31
N LEU A 52 19.85 2.38 2.49
CA LEU A 52 20.98 2.93 3.23
C LEU A 52 22.30 2.82 2.45
N ILE A 53 22.56 1.69 1.80
CA ILE A 53 23.74 1.51 0.95
C ILE A 53 23.72 2.55 -0.19
N ASN A 54 22.58 2.76 -0.83
CA ASN A 54 22.43 3.70 -1.94
C ASN A 54 22.80 5.15 -1.54
N ILE A 55 22.38 5.58 -0.35
CA ILE A 55 22.72 6.88 0.21
C ILE A 55 24.04 6.88 1.00
N LYS A 56 24.84 5.80 0.90
CA LYS A 56 26.13 5.64 1.62
C LYS A 56 25.99 5.85 3.13
N PHE A 57 24.91 5.34 3.71
CA PHE A 57 24.55 5.50 5.13
C PHE A 57 24.41 6.95 5.61
N LYS A 58 24.14 7.90 4.69
CA LYS A 58 23.91 9.31 5.01
C LYS A 58 22.43 9.60 5.17
N LEU A 59 21.80 8.99 6.18
CA LEU A 59 20.40 9.21 6.51
C LEU A 59 20.14 10.68 6.85
N ASP A 60 19.06 11.26 6.33
CA ASP A 60 18.64 12.61 6.69
C ASP A 60 18.02 12.61 8.10
N VAL A 61 18.82 13.05 9.08
CA VAL A 61 18.44 13.11 10.50
C VAL A 61 17.92 14.47 10.94
N ARG A 62 17.72 15.43 10.00
CA ARG A 62 17.13 16.71 10.32
C ARG A 62 15.72 16.51 10.88
N SER A 63 15.35 17.26 11.92
CA SER A 63 14.13 17.01 12.70
C SER A 63 12.86 16.99 11.86
N LYS A 64 12.66 17.96 10.95
CA LYS A 64 11.45 18.03 10.13
C LYS A 64 11.35 16.87 9.12
N PRO A 65 12.36 16.56 8.26
CA PRO A 65 12.33 15.40 7.38
C PRO A 65 12.15 14.09 8.11
N ALA A 66 12.91 13.87 9.19
CA ALA A 66 12.83 12.65 9.99
C ALA A 66 11.44 12.46 10.62
N LEU A 67 10.85 13.52 11.17
CA LEU A 67 9.51 13.48 11.77
C LEU A 67 8.43 13.16 10.72
N LEU A 68 8.48 13.83 9.57
CA LEU A 68 7.53 13.55 8.47
C LEU A 68 7.69 12.12 7.97
N SER A 69 8.91 11.65 7.75
CA SER A 69 9.17 10.29 7.28
C SER A 69 8.76 9.23 8.30
N MET A 70 8.98 9.48 9.59
CA MET A 70 8.49 8.63 10.67
C MET A 70 6.96 8.61 10.73
N ALA A 71 6.30 9.76 10.52
CA ALA A 71 4.84 9.84 10.45
C ALA A 71 4.29 9.02 9.27
N VAL A 72 4.95 9.03 8.11
CA VAL A 72 4.60 8.15 6.98
C VAL A 72 4.62 6.68 7.41
N GLY A 73 5.70 6.28 8.10
CA GLY A 73 5.87 4.90 8.57
C GLY A 73 4.82 4.51 9.62
N LEU A 74 4.58 5.37 10.61
CA LEU A 74 3.60 5.11 11.67
C LEU A 74 2.16 5.05 11.13
N LEU A 75 1.80 5.92 10.19
CA LEU A 75 0.49 5.88 9.53
C LEU A 75 0.31 4.58 8.72
N GLY A 76 1.33 4.18 7.96
CA GLY A 76 1.30 2.95 7.19
C GLY A 76 1.25 1.71 8.05
N ALA A 77 2.20 1.56 8.95
CA ALA A 77 2.35 0.40 9.81
C ALA A 77 1.24 0.32 10.87
N GLY A 78 0.82 1.45 11.43
CA GLY A 78 -0.33 1.54 12.34
C GLY A 78 -1.64 1.17 11.64
N GLY A 79 -1.85 1.68 10.43
CA GLY A 79 -2.97 1.28 9.58
C GLY A 79 -2.99 -0.22 9.31
N GLN A 80 -1.82 -0.82 9.03
CA GLN A 80 -1.70 -2.27 8.82
C GLN A 80 -2.09 -3.09 10.06
N LEU A 81 -1.70 -2.64 11.27
CA LEU A 81 -2.13 -3.29 12.52
C LEU A 81 -3.65 -3.19 12.72
N VAL A 82 -4.22 -2.01 12.51
CA VAL A 82 -5.66 -1.80 12.67
C VAL A 82 -6.46 -2.55 11.60
N LEU A 83 -5.91 -2.76 10.40
CA LEU A 83 -6.52 -3.62 9.38
C LEU A 83 -6.72 -5.04 9.90
N PHE A 84 -5.72 -5.59 10.58
CA PHE A 84 -5.85 -6.93 11.14
C PHE A 84 -6.95 -7.01 12.20
N LEU A 85 -7.11 -5.98 13.03
CA LEU A 85 -8.25 -5.89 13.96
C LEU A 85 -9.60 -5.83 13.22
N ALA A 86 -9.69 -5.02 12.14
CA ALA A 86 -10.92 -4.97 11.35
C ALA A 86 -11.32 -6.34 10.80
N LEU A 87 -10.32 -7.09 10.29
CA LEU A 87 -10.51 -8.42 9.71
C LEU A 87 -10.87 -9.52 10.74
N ASP A 88 -10.65 -9.30 12.04
CA ASP A 88 -11.12 -10.19 13.09
C ASP A 88 -12.63 -10.06 13.35
N TYR A 89 -13.22 -8.91 13.04
CA TYR A 89 -14.63 -8.60 13.26
C TYR A 89 -15.49 -8.66 12.02
N ALA A 90 -14.91 -8.58 10.83
CA ALA A 90 -15.64 -8.70 9.57
C ALA A 90 -14.76 -9.33 8.47
N PRO A 91 -15.38 -10.05 7.54
CA PRO A 91 -14.66 -10.64 6.41
C PRO A 91 -14.09 -9.56 5.49
N ALA A 92 -13.02 -9.92 4.77
CA ALA A 92 -12.29 -9.00 3.91
C ALA A 92 -13.16 -8.30 2.86
N TYR A 93 -14.19 -8.98 2.33
CA TYR A 93 -15.09 -8.41 1.32
C TYR A 93 -15.95 -7.23 1.84
N LEU A 94 -16.06 -7.04 3.16
CA LEU A 94 -16.68 -5.86 3.77
C LEU A 94 -15.64 -4.78 4.10
N VAL A 95 -14.48 -5.18 4.61
CA VAL A 95 -13.44 -4.28 5.09
C VAL A 95 -12.68 -3.63 3.94
N MET A 96 -12.24 -4.43 2.96
CA MET A 96 -11.37 -3.95 1.88
C MET A 96 -12.02 -2.89 0.97
N PRO A 97 -13.32 -2.97 0.60
CA PRO A 97 -13.98 -1.92 -0.16
C PRO A 97 -13.92 -0.54 0.49
N MET A 98 -14.13 -0.48 1.79
CA MET A 98 -14.10 0.77 2.53
C MET A 98 -12.70 1.39 2.55
N ILE A 99 -11.67 0.55 2.64
CA ILE A 99 -10.28 1.00 2.70
C ILE A 99 -9.75 1.38 1.32
N SER A 100 -10.16 0.69 0.26
CA SER A 100 -9.65 0.90 -1.09
C SER A 100 -9.95 2.29 -1.66
N VAL A 101 -10.89 3.02 -1.10
CA VAL A 101 -11.15 4.42 -1.47
C VAL A 101 -10.32 5.44 -0.67
N ALA A 102 -9.37 5.00 0.16
CA ALA A 102 -8.44 5.88 0.89
C ALA A 102 -7.74 6.96 0.02
N PRO A 103 -7.40 6.70 -1.26
CA PRO A 103 -6.86 7.73 -2.14
C PRO A 103 -7.72 8.99 -2.28
N ILE A 104 -9.03 8.95 -1.96
CA ILE A 104 -9.86 10.16 -1.90
C ILE A 104 -9.28 11.17 -0.91
N VAL A 105 -8.87 10.72 0.27
CA VAL A 105 -8.24 11.58 1.29
C VAL A 105 -6.95 12.18 0.76
N THR A 106 -6.11 11.36 0.10
CA THR A 106 -4.87 11.83 -0.53
C THR A 106 -5.13 12.92 -1.58
N VAL A 107 -6.10 12.69 -2.47
CA VAL A 107 -6.45 13.65 -3.53
C VAL A 107 -6.93 14.96 -2.93
N LEU A 108 -7.85 14.91 -1.96
CA LEU A 108 -8.38 16.10 -1.30
C LEU A 108 -7.27 16.89 -0.58
N LEU A 109 -6.41 16.22 0.19
CA LEU A 109 -5.31 16.87 0.88
C LEU A 109 -4.28 17.45 -0.10
N SER A 110 -4.00 16.76 -1.20
CA SER A 110 -3.07 17.24 -2.24
C SER A 110 -3.62 18.47 -2.96
N LEU A 111 -4.90 18.52 -3.25
CA LEU A 111 -5.55 19.71 -3.82
C LEU A 111 -5.50 20.90 -2.85
N LEU A 112 -5.82 20.68 -1.58
CA LEU A 112 -5.95 21.74 -0.59
C LEU A 112 -4.59 22.28 -0.12
N PHE A 113 -3.64 21.41 0.18
CA PHE A 113 -2.38 21.78 0.85
C PHE A 113 -1.18 21.76 -0.07
N LEU A 114 -1.05 20.80 -0.99
CA LEU A 114 0.05 20.78 -1.98
C LEU A 114 -0.25 21.66 -3.18
N LYS A 115 -1.52 22.06 -3.36
CA LYS A 115 -1.98 22.85 -4.52
C LYS A 115 -1.59 22.17 -5.84
N GLU A 116 -1.54 20.84 -5.85
CA GLU A 116 -1.30 20.05 -7.05
C GLU A 116 -2.41 20.32 -8.06
N ARG A 117 -2.04 20.42 -9.33
CA ARG A 117 -2.99 20.60 -10.44
C ARG A 117 -2.72 19.53 -11.48
N VAL A 118 -3.78 19.03 -12.07
CA VAL A 118 -3.75 18.10 -13.20
C VAL A 118 -4.57 18.67 -14.34
N SER A 119 -4.31 18.20 -15.55
CA SER A 119 -5.10 18.55 -16.71
C SER A 119 -6.53 18.02 -16.59
N LYS A 120 -7.44 18.45 -17.48
CA LYS A 120 -8.79 17.87 -17.56
C LYS A 120 -8.74 16.35 -17.83
N LEU A 121 -7.75 15.92 -18.62
CA LEU A 121 -7.51 14.50 -18.90
C LEU A 121 -7.05 13.76 -17.64
N GLY A 122 -6.17 14.37 -16.83
CA GLY A 122 -5.75 13.82 -15.54
C GLY A 122 -6.91 13.70 -14.56
N ILE A 123 -7.86 14.64 -14.53
CA ILE A 123 -9.09 14.50 -13.73
C ILE A 123 -9.89 13.25 -14.19
N LEU A 124 -10.03 13.05 -15.51
CA LEU A 124 -10.68 11.84 -16.02
C LEU A 124 -9.94 10.58 -15.57
N GLY A 125 -8.60 10.57 -15.59
CA GLY A 125 -7.79 9.48 -15.08
C GLY A 125 -8.06 9.18 -13.60
N ILE A 126 -8.16 10.21 -12.76
CA ILE A 126 -8.52 10.06 -11.33
C ILE A 126 -9.92 9.46 -11.19
N VAL A 127 -10.91 9.96 -11.94
CA VAL A 127 -12.28 9.41 -11.91
C VAL A 127 -12.30 7.94 -12.32
N LEU A 128 -11.58 7.57 -13.38
CA LEU A 128 -11.47 6.17 -13.81
C LEU A 128 -10.78 5.29 -12.77
N ALA A 129 -9.75 5.81 -12.08
CA ALA A 129 -9.13 5.09 -10.96
C ALA A 129 -10.16 4.80 -9.85
N PHE A 130 -10.98 5.78 -9.47
CA PHE A 130 -12.04 5.54 -8.48
C PHE A 130 -13.13 4.59 -8.97
N VAL A 131 -13.51 4.66 -10.25
CA VAL A 131 -14.43 3.66 -10.84
C VAL A 131 -13.83 2.26 -10.70
N ALA A 132 -12.55 2.09 -11.04
CA ALA A 132 -11.88 0.80 -10.89
C ALA A 132 -11.86 0.32 -9.44
N LEU A 133 -11.50 1.19 -8.48
CA LEU A 133 -11.50 0.88 -7.04
C LEU A 133 -12.88 0.43 -6.56
N VAL A 134 -13.94 1.15 -6.92
CA VAL A 134 -15.31 0.76 -6.56
C VAL A 134 -15.71 -0.57 -7.19
N CYS A 135 -15.37 -0.79 -8.46
CA CYS A 135 -15.68 -2.04 -9.15
C CYS A 135 -14.96 -3.26 -8.53
N PHE A 136 -13.69 -3.11 -8.13
CA PHE A 136 -12.97 -4.18 -7.44
C PHE A 136 -13.43 -4.38 -5.99
N ALA A 137 -14.05 -3.37 -5.41
CA ALA A 137 -14.59 -3.40 -4.06
C ALA A 137 -15.97 -4.08 -3.96
N LEU A 138 -16.67 -4.28 -5.09
CA LEU A 138 -17.96 -4.97 -5.06
C LEU A 138 -17.76 -6.46 -4.71
N PRO A 139 -18.49 -6.99 -3.70
CA PRO A 139 -18.33 -8.35 -3.26
C PRO A 139 -18.83 -9.35 -4.32
N ASP A 140 -18.06 -10.40 -4.55
CA ASP A 140 -18.44 -11.49 -5.44
C ASP A 140 -19.44 -12.46 -4.80
N ASN A 141 -19.39 -12.62 -3.47
CA ASN A 141 -20.29 -13.44 -2.66
C ASN A 141 -20.50 -12.82 -1.29
N THR A 142 -21.72 -12.92 -0.78
CA THR A 142 -22.14 -12.33 0.50
C THR A 142 -22.22 -13.36 1.64
N ASP A 143 -21.50 -14.47 1.54
CA ASP A 143 -21.51 -15.52 2.55
C ASP A 143 -20.68 -15.12 3.78
N GLY A 144 -21.36 -14.61 4.76
CA GLY A 144 -20.81 -14.28 6.07
C GLY A 144 -21.23 -12.92 6.59
N ALA A 145 -21.79 -12.88 7.79
CA ALA A 145 -22.14 -11.65 8.47
C ALA A 145 -20.92 -11.08 9.24
N ALA A 146 -20.86 -9.76 9.37
CA ALA A 146 -19.92 -9.14 10.30
C ALA A 146 -20.27 -9.57 11.75
N LYS A 147 -19.25 -9.89 12.54
CA LYS A 147 -19.43 -10.29 13.96
C LYS A 147 -19.85 -9.09 14.85
N SER A 148 -19.50 -7.88 14.46
CA SER A 148 -19.78 -6.67 15.21
C SER A 148 -19.62 -5.45 14.29
N TRP A 149 -20.34 -4.37 14.54
CA TRP A 149 -20.20 -3.10 13.83
C TRP A 149 -18.83 -2.41 14.03
N ILE A 150 -18.06 -2.82 15.03
CA ILE A 150 -16.78 -2.21 15.40
C ILE A 150 -15.75 -2.26 14.26
N TRP A 151 -15.89 -3.22 13.30
CA TRP A 151 -15.04 -3.27 12.11
C TRP A 151 -15.10 -1.98 11.29
N ILE A 152 -16.27 -1.29 11.28
CA ILE A 152 -16.44 -0.02 10.56
C ILE A 152 -15.51 1.05 11.16
N VAL A 153 -15.39 1.07 12.50
CA VAL A 153 -14.49 2.01 13.19
C VAL A 153 -13.04 1.71 12.79
N TYR A 154 -12.62 0.44 12.87
CA TYR A 154 -11.27 0.06 12.49
C TYR A 154 -10.99 0.32 11.01
N ALA A 155 -11.89 -0.05 10.10
CA ALA A 155 -11.74 0.24 8.68
C ALA A 155 -11.68 1.76 8.39
N SER A 156 -12.47 2.58 9.12
CA SER A 156 -12.40 4.05 9.02
C SER A 156 -11.03 4.58 9.45
N VAL A 157 -10.45 4.03 10.51
CA VAL A 157 -9.10 4.42 10.96
C VAL A 157 -8.07 4.06 9.90
N VAL A 158 -8.12 2.85 9.32
CA VAL A 158 -7.21 2.45 8.24
C VAL A 158 -7.35 3.37 7.02
N PHE A 159 -8.59 3.63 6.58
CA PHE A 159 -8.92 4.52 5.49
C PHE A 159 -8.28 5.92 5.67
N ILE A 160 -8.44 6.50 6.87
CA ILE A 160 -7.86 7.81 7.19
C ILE A 160 -6.33 7.73 7.25
N CYS A 161 -5.77 6.73 7.93
CA CYS A 161 -4.33 6.56 8.08
C CYS A 161 -3.63 6.45 6.72
N TRP A 162 -4.10 5.57 5.84
CA TRP A 162 -3.46 5.34 4.54
C TRP A 162 -3.68 6.51 3.57
N GLY A 163 -4.86 7.15 3.61
CA GLY A 163 -5.10 8.35 2.82
C GLY A 163 -4.21 9.53 3.24
N ILE A 164 -4.00 9.74 4.55
CA ILE A 164 -3.06 10.75 5.06
C ILE A 164 -1.62 10.34 4.78
N GLN A 165 -1.27 9.05 4.90
CA GLN A 165 0.07 8.53 4.66
C GLN A 165 0.63 8.95 3.30
N ALA A 166 -0.14 8.75 2.22
CA ALA A 166 0.31 9.08 0.87
C ALA A 166 0.55 10.59 0.69
N PHE A 167 -0.30 11.44 1.30
CA PHE A 167 -0.10 12.88 1.33
C PHE A 167 1.15 13.28 2.13
N VAL A 168 1.32 12.76 3.35
CA VAL A 168 2.49 13.03 4.19
C VAL A 168 3.77 12.50 3.54
N MET A 169 3.71 11.39 2.81
CA MET A 169 4.82 10.86 2.03
C MET A 169 5.31 11.87 0.99
N LYS A 170 4.39 12.60 0.34
CA LYS A 170 4.78 13.69 -0.58
C LYS A 170 5.46 14.83 0.16
N LEU A 171 4.95 15.24 1.32
CA LEU A 171 5.58 16.26 2.16
C LEU A 171 6.97 15.83 2.64
N ALA A 172 7.12 14.58 3.08
CA ALA A 172 8.41 14.02 3.49
C ALA A 172 9.41 14.05 2.33
N ASN A 173 9.01 13.54 1.16
CA ASN A 173 9.83 13.56 -0.04
C ASN A 173 10.26 14.97 -0.48
N ASN A 174 9.41 15.98 -0.29
CA ASN A 174 9.74 17.36 -0.60
C ASN A 174 10.68 18.00 0.44
N SER A 175 10.83 17.43 1.62
CA SER A 175 11.63 17.95 2.74
C SER A 175 13.03 17.34 2.86
N THR A 176 13.26 16.15 2.28
CA THR A 176 14.52 15.39 2.33
C THR A 176 15.23 15.39 0.98
N PRO A 177 16.56 15.26 0.92
CA PRO A 177 17.31 15.22 -0.33
C PRO A 177 17.08 13.93 -1.14
N ASP A 178 16.66 12.85 -0.50
CA ASP A 178 16.54 11.52 -1.09
C ASP A 178 15.26 10.79 -0.65
N ALA A 179 14.78 9.87 -1.48
CA ALA A 179 13.60 9.05 -1.20
C ALA A 179 13.91 7.91 -0.23
N GLU A 180 15.15 7.48 -0.21
CA GLU A 180 15.65 6.39 0.61
C GLU A 180 15.51 6.69 2.09
N SER A 181 15.80 7.93 2.52
CA SER A 181 15.61 8.34 3.91
C SER A 181 14.15 8.20 4.34
N VAL A 182 13.19 8.56 3.48
CA VAL A 182 11.76 8.36 3.78
C VAL A 182 11.44 6.89 4.02
N PHE A 183 11.91 6.01 3.12
CA PHE A 183 11.65 4.58 3.24
C PHE A 183 12.32 3.95 4.46
N VAL A 184 13.56 4.35 4.78
CA VAL A 184 14.26 3.85 5.98
C VAL A 184 13.46 4.17 7.25
N TYR A 185 12.94 5.38 7.38
CA TYR A 185 12.07 5.73 8.51
C TYR A 185 10.76 4.96 8.51
N MET A 186 10.19 4.66 7.35
CA MET A 186 9.01 3.77 7.25
C MET A 186 9.33 2.37 7.80
N ALA A 187 10.47 1.80 7.41
CA ALA A 187 10.90 0.49 7.91
C ALA A 187 11.18 0.51 9.42
N ILE A 188 11.81 1.58 9.93
CA ILE A 188 12.01 1.76 11.38
C ILE A 188 10.66 1.78 12.10
N ALA A 189 9.68 2.54 11.61
CA ALA A 189 8.35 2.61 12.22
C ALA A 189 7.64 1.25 12.22
N ALA A 190 7.74 0.49 11.12
CA ALA A 190 7.17 -0.85 11.04
C ALA A 190 7.78 -1.80 12.08
N VAL A 191 9.10 -1.77 12.24
CA VAL A 191 9.82 -2.59 13.25
C VAL A 191 9.49 -2.16 14.68
N LEU A 192 9.37 -0.85 14.92
CA LEU A 192 8.99 -0.33 16.24
C LEU A 192 7.60 -0.77 16.71
N LEU A 193 6.69 -1.09 15.79
CA LEU A 193 5.35 -1.59 16.11
C LEU A 193 5.29 -3.12 16.26
N ILE A 194 6.37 -3.86 16.05
CA ILE A 194 6.42 -5.32 16.29
C ILE A 194 5.98 -5.69 17.71
N PRO A 195 6.46 -5.04 18.80
CA PRO A 195 5.99 -5.37 20.14
C PRO A 195 4.48 -5.22 20.29
N VAL A 196 3.87 -4.19 19.67
CA VAL A 196 2.42 -3.99 19.68
C VAL A 196 1.72 -5.15 18.98
N ALA A 197 2.21 -5.55 17.79
CA ALA A 197 1.65 -6.70 17.06
C ALA A 197 1.71 -8.00 17.88
N LEU A 198 2.82 -8.24 18.57
CA LEU A 198 2.98 -9.43 19.42
C LEU A 198 2.03 -9.41 20.63
N LEU A 199 1.76 -8.25 21.20
CA LEU A 199 0.79 -8.10 22.30
C LEU A 199 -0.67 -8.26 21.85
N MET A 200 -0.98 -8.11 20.57
CA MET A 200 -2.32 -8.34 20.00
C MET A 200 -2.65 -9.82 19.81
N GLY A 201 -1.66 -10.70 19.86
CA GLY A 201 -1.83 -12.15 19.76
C GLY A 201 -1.70 -12.83 21.13
N ASP A 202 -2.16 -14.08 21.19
CA ASP A 202 -2.06 -14.93 22.40
C ASP A 202 -0.65 -15.52 22.63
N GLY A 203 0.32 -15.20 21.77
CA GLY A 203 1.70 -15.69 21.84
C GLY A 203 1.90 -17.16 21.46
N SER A 204 0.83 -17.91 21.23
CA SER A 204 0.90 -19.36 20.98
C SER A 204 1.47 -19.75 19.61
N GLY A 205 1.50 -18.82 18.67
CA GLY A 205 1.86 -19.10 17.28
C GLY A 205 3.36 -19.12 16.97
N ILE A 206 4.21 -18.52 17.80
CA ILE A 206 5.63 -18.31 17.45
C ILE A 206 6.42 -19.63 17.44
N THR A 207 6.12 -20.53 18.35
CA THR A 207 6.85 -21.80 18.50
C THR A 207 6.25 -22.96 17.70
N SER A 208 4.98 -22.85 17.28
CA SER A 208 4.26 -23.92 16.56
C SER A 208 4.42 -23.87 15.04
N GLN A 209 4.92 -22.77 14.50
CA GLN A 209 5.05 -22.57 13.05
C GLN A 209 6.40 -23.05 12.53
N GLY A 210 6.37 -23.87 11.48
CA GLY A 210 7.60 -24.36 10.84
C GLY A 210 8.36 -23.24 10.10
N TRP A 211 9.69 -23.34 10.06
CA TRP A 211 10.55 -22.39 9.32
C TRP A 211 10.16 -22.24 7.84
N GLY A 212 9.60 -23.30 7.23
CA GLY A 212 9.14 -23.28 5.84
C GLY A 212 8.02 -22.27 5.60
N GLU A 213 7.01 -22.21 6.49
CA GLU A 213 5.90 -21.27 6.36
C GLU A 213 6.35 -19.82 6.59
N LEU A 214 7.20 -19.59 7.62
CA LEU A 214 7.79 -18.27 7.87
C LEU A 214 8.58 -17.76 6.67
N THR A 215 9.38 -18.62 6.05
CA THR A 215 10.18 -18.28 4.86
C THR A 215 9.29 -17.97 3.66
N LYS A 216 8.26 -18.79 3.42
CA LYS A 216 7.27 -18.56 2.35
C LYS A 216 6.60 -17.19 2.52
N VAL A 217 6.08 -16.91 3.72
CA VAL A 217 5.44 -15.62 4.01
C VAL A 217 6.43 -14.47 3.85
N PHE A 218 7.69 -14.63 4.28
CA PHE A 218 8.71 -13.60 4.11
C PHE A 218 8.92 -13.24 2.63
N PHE A 219 9.02 -14.22 1.72
CA PHE A 219 9.17 -13.96 0.29
C PHE A 219 7.92 -13.33 -0.34
N VAL A 220 6.75 -13.58 0.19
CA VAL A 220 5.54 -12.86 -0.22
C VAL A 220 5.58 -11.42 0.30
N GLN A 221 5.90 -11.21 1.58
CA GLN A 221 5.89 -9.89 2.20
C GLN A 221 6.98 -8.95 1.65
N ILE A 222 8.12 -9.48 1.19
CA ILE A 222 9.17 -8.64 0.59
C ILE A 222 8.70 -7.95 -0.70
N LEU A 223 7.74 -8.53 -1.42
CA LEU A 223 7.12 -7.87 -2.58
C LEU A 223 6.35 -6.62 -2.15
N ASN A 224 5.69 -6.67 -1.00
CA ASN A 224 5.05 -5.47 -0.44
C ASN A 224 6.10 -4.41 -0.08
N ALA A 225 7.21 -4.79 0.54
CA ALA A 225 8.30 -3.90 0.88
C ALA A 225 8.94 -3.23 -0.35
N ILE A 226 9.18 -3.99 -1.43
CA ILE A 226 9.67 -3.46 -2.71
C ILE A 226 8.67 -2.47 -3.29
N GLY A 227 7.37 -2.82 -3.29
CA GLY A 227 6.30 -1.93 -3.76
C GLY A 227 6.23 -0.64 -2.94
N ALA A 228 6.33 -0.72 -1.61
CA ALA A 228 6.36 0.46 -0.76
C ALA A 228 7.59 1.34 -1.03
N PHE A 229 8.76 0.74 -1.25
CA PHE A 229 9.98 1.47 -1.60
C PHE A 229 9.84 2.20 -2.94
N THR A 230 9.35 1.53 -3.96
CA THR A 230 9.13 2.15 -5.27
C THR A 230 7.99 3.17 -5.25
N LEU A 231 6.99 3.01 -4.39
CA LEU A 231 5.94 4.01 -4.15
C LEU A 231 6.52 5.32 -3.60
N VAL A 232 7.50 5.25 -2.69
CA VAL A 232 8.18 6.45 -2.19
C VAL A 232 8.84 7.21 -3.34
N TYR A 233 9.51 6.51 -4.26
CA TYR A 233 10.09 7.12 -5.46
C TYR A 233 9.02 7.66 -6.41
N ALA A 234 7.94 6.93 -6.64
CA ALA A 234 6.83 7.40 -7.46
C ALA A 234 6.25 8.71 -6.92
N ASN A 235 6.03 8.80 -5.60
CA ASN A 235 5.56 10.01 -4.92
C ASN A 235 6.60 11.13 -4.93
N ARG A 236 7.90 10.82 -4.94
CA ARG A 236 8.94 11.86 -5.04
C ARG A 236 8.83 12.60 -6.36
N TYR A 237 8.73 11.89 -7.46
CA TYR A 237 8.80 12.45 -8.81
C TYR A 237 7.43 12.71 -9.43
N GLY A 238 6.37 12.06 -8.97
CA GLY A 238 4.99 12.22 -9.42
C GLY A 238 4.16 13.09 -8.48
N LYS A 239 2.93 13.37 -8.90
CA LYS A 239 1.92 14.06 -8.07
C LYS A 239 1.21 13.05 -7.18
N ALA A 240 1.09 13.31 -5.87
CA ALA A 240 0.46 12.39 -4.94
C ALA A 240 -0.99 12.09 -5.32
N MET A 241 -1.72 13.09 -5.82
CA MET A 241 -3.10 12.95 -6.28
C MET A 241 -3.27 12.05 -7.52
N ILE A 242 -2.18 11.69 -8.20
CA ILE A 242 -2.17 10.74 -9.33
C ILE A 242 -1.61 9.39 -8.88
N VAL A 243 -0.47 9.40 -8.17
CA VAL A 243 0.27 8.19 -7.82
C VAL A 243 -0.54 7.27 -6.91
N ALA A 244 -1.21 7.82 -5.89
CA ALA A 244 -1.99 7.00 -4.96
C ALA A 244 -3.19 6.30 -5.63
N PRO A 245 -4.12 7.02 -6.33
CA PRO A 245 -5.21 6.34 -7.02
C PRO A 245 -4.74 5.36 -8.10
N LEU A 246 -3.65 5.68 -8.80
CA LEU A 246 -3.10 4.81 -9.84
C LEU A 246 -2.60 3.49 -9.26
N ALA A 247 -1.80 3.53 -8.19
CA ALA A 247 -1.24 2.33 -7.58
C ALA A 247 -2.35 1.43 -7.03
N ASP A 248 -3.29 2.00 -6.29
CA ASP A 248 -4.36 1.26 -5.63
C ASP A 248 -5.41 0.71 -6.62
N ALA A 249 -5.69 1.44 -7.72
CA ALA A 249 -6.63 0.97 -8.75
C ALA A 249 -6.04 -0.13 -9.65
N CYS A 250 -4.73 -0.13 -9.88
CA CYS A 250 -4.13 -1.04 -10.85
C CYS A 250 -3.55 -2.32 -10.25
N ALA A 251 -3.18 -2.33 -8.97
CA ALA A 251 -2.72 -3.55 -8.31
C ALA A 251 -3.76 -4.70 -8.35
N PRO A 252 -5.07 -4.47 -8.14
CA PRO A 252 -6.09 -5.51 -8.29
C PRO A 252 -6.18 -6.13 -9.69
N VAL A 253 -5.79 -5.40 -10.75
CA VAL A 253 -5.74 -5.96 -12.12
C VAL A 253 -4.76 -7.12 -12.18
N ILE A 254 -3.57 -6.95 -11.60
CA ILE A 254 -2.55 -8.01 -11.54
C ILE A 254 -3.06 -9.19 -10.70
N MET A 255 -3.74 -8.92 -9.58
CA MET A 255 -4.37 -9.97 -8.75
C MET A 255 -5.38 -10.78 -9.57
N CYS A 256 -6.26 -10.12 -10.33
CA CYS A 256 -7.24 -10.79 -11.17
C CYS A 256 -6.57 -11.67 -12.25
N VAL A 257 -5.52 -11.15 -12.90
CA VAL A 257 -4.76 -11.92 -13.91
C VAL A 257 -4.14 -13.17 -13.29
N ILE A 258 -3.50 -13.05 -12.12
CA ILE A 258 -2.90 -14.18 -11.41
C ILE A 258 -3.99 -15.18 -11.00
N SER A 259 -5.11 -14.72 -10.45
CA SER A 259 -6.22 -15.57 -10.04
C SER A 259 -6.84 -16.33 -11.21
N LEU A 260 -6.97 -15.68 -12.39
CA LEU A 260 -7.43 -16.34 -13.61
C LEU A 260 -6.48 -17.46 -14.04
N ILE A 261 -5.16 -17.19 -14.02
CA ILE A 261 -4.16 -18.18 -14.48
C ILE A 261 -4.03 -19.35 -13.52
N LEU A 262 -4.00 -19.11 -12.21
CA LEU A 262 -3.72 -20.15 -11.22
C LEU A 262 -4.95 -20.93 -10.79
N TYR A 263 -6.13 -20.27 -10.75
CA TYR A 263 -7.35 -20.84 -10.17
C TYR A 263 -8.50 -20.93 -11.18
N ALA A 264 -8.27 -20.55 -12.46
CA ALA A 264 -9.31 -20.39 -13.48
C ALA A 264 -10.49 -19.52 -13.01
N ALA A 265 -10.22 -18.57 -12.11
CA ALA A 265 -11.20 -17.65 -11.55
C ALA A 265 -11.56 -16.60 -12.61
N VAL A 266 -12.71 -16.76 -13.26
CA VAL A 266 -13.17 -15.81 -14.27
C VAL A 266 -13.62 -14.53 -13.60
N PRO A 267 -13.09 -13.34 -14.00
CA PRO A 267 -13.50 -12.06 -13.44
C PRO A 267 -15.00 -11.82 -13.63
N THR A 268 -15.65 -11.29 -12.61
CA THR A 268 -17.03 -10.86 -12.66
C THR A 268 -17.21 -9.61 -13.54
N VAL A 269 -18.44 -9.28 -13.92
CA VAL A 269 -18.73 -8.10 -14.74
C VAL A 269 -18.20 -6.81 -14.10
N PRO A 270 -18.39 -6.54 -12.79
CA PRO A 270 -17.75 -5.41 -12.14
C PRO A 270 -16.22 -5.42 -12.24
N GLN A 271 -15.59 -6.58 -12.03
CA GLN A 271 -14.12 -6.68 -12.14
C GLN A 271 -13.63 -6.40 -13.57
N ILE A 272 -14.34 -6.85 -14.60
CA ILE A 272 -14.02 -6.53 -16.00
C ILE A 272 -14.09 -5.01 -16.24
N ILE A 273 -15.15 -4.35 -15.76
CA ILE A 273 -15.28 -2.88 -15.85
C ILE A 273 -14.12 -2.21 -15.11
N GLY A 274 -13.79 -2.69 -13.91
CA GLY A 274 -12.64 -2.22 -13.11
C GLY A 274 -11.31 -2.33 -13.86
N ILE A 275 -11.05 -3.48 -14.50
CA ILE A 275 -9.85 -3.72 -15.31
C ILE A 275 -9.75 -2.72 -16.46
N VAL A 276 -10.84 -2.53 -17.24
CA VAL A 276 -10.86 -1.59 -18.34
C VAL A 276 -10.63 -0.15 -17.86
N ALA A 277 -11.27 0.24 -16.75
CA ALA A 277 -11.09 1.56 -16.16
C ALA A 277 -9.65 1.78 -15.67
N ALA A 278 -9.04 0.80 -15.00
CA ALA A 278 -7.66 0.86 -14.52
C ALA A 278 -6.64 0.96 -15.66
N ILE A 279 -6.78 0.16 -16.72
CA ILE A 279 -5.90 0.24 -17.89
C ILE A 279 -6.03 1.61 -18.57
N SER A 280 -7.27 2.11 -18.73
CA SER A 280 -7.51 3.43 -19.29
C SER A 280 -6.87 4.55 -18.46
N CYS A 281 -6.92 4.42 -17.12
CA CYS A 281 -6.27 5.32 -16.18
C CYS A 281 -4.73 5.35 -16.39
N VAL A 282 -4.07 4.19 -16.53
CA VAL A 282 -2.61 4.12 -16.83
C VAL A 282 -2.28 4.84 -18.13
N LEU A 283 -3.05 4.60 -19.20
CA LEU A 283 -2.83 5.22 -20.50
C LEU A 283 -3.00 6.76 -20.45
N ILE A 284 -3.93 7.25 -19.64
CA ILE A 284 -4.12 8.69 -19.42
C ILE A 284 -2.94 9.26 -18.65
N PHE A 285 -2.55 8.65 -17.53
CA PHE A 285 -1.48 9.17 -16.71
C PHE A 285 -0.09 9.07 -17.32
N SER A 286 0.11 8.18 -18.31
CA SER A 286 1.35 8.14 -19.08
C SER A 286 1.57 9.41 -19.92
N ARG A 287 0.55 10.26 -20.09
CA ARG A 287 0.59 11.51 -20.85
C ARG A 287 0.61 12.78 -19.97
N GLU A 288 0.45 12.64 -18.64
CA GLU A 288 0.55 13.71 -17.64
C GLU A 288 1.99 13.93 -17.19
#